data_3f4a397f0b4bb8161594c3984c1cf63a
#
_entry.id   3f4a397f0b4bb8161594c3984c1cf63a
#
_cell.length_a   1.000
_cell.length_b   1.000
_cell.length_c   1.000
_cell.angle_alpha   90.00
_cell.angle_beta   90.00
_cell.angle_gamma   90.00
#
_symmetry.space_group_name_H-M   'P 1'
#
loop_
_entity.id
_entity.type
_entity.pdbx_description
1 polymer ?
#
loop_
_entity_poly.entity_id
_entity_poly.type
_entity_poly.pdbx_seq_one_letter_code
_entity_poly.pdbx_strand_id
1 'polypeptide(L)'
;MKSKLFKHMSLPEMYSLDVDKDNTIYFEVSGKKNGIPVFFVHGGPGGHCRSEHHSLFNPEFFKSVIFDQRGCGKSTPYRSLSGNNTENLVEDIEKIRDFLKIKKFFIIGGSWGATLALKYALKYPKNISAILLRSVFLGTMNEIDWAFINGPKIFAPKLFEIFSNTADNAEDLISKYYD
;
A
#
# COMPACT_ATOMS: atom_id res chain seq x y z
N MET A 1 -0.16 23.96 -12.26
CA MET A 1 -1.14 23.09 -12.96
C MET A 1 -2.09 22.51 -11.95
N LYS A 2 -3.40 22.77 -12.01
CA LYS A 2 -4.38 22.05 -11.18
C LYS A 2 -4.42 20.61 -11.67
N SER A 3 -4.05 19.63 -10.81
CA SER A 3 -4.23 18.21 -11.12
C SER A 3 -5.72 17.94 -11.36
N LYS A 4 -6.08 17.51 -12.55
CA LYS A 4 -7.46 17.08 -12.84
C LYS A 4 -7.64 15.69 -12.23
N LEU A 5 -8.32 15.61 -11.10
CA LEU A 5 -8.87 14.35 -10.63
C LEU A 5 -10.11 14.00 -11.47
N PHE A 6 -10.26 12.74 -11.78
CA PHE A 6 -11.40 12.26 -12.56
C PHE A 6 -12.62 12.07 -11.66
N LYS A 7 -13.78 12.53 -12.12
CA LYS A 7 -15.03 12.33 -11.41
C LYS A 7 -15.58 10.95 -11.75
N HIS A 8 -15.84 10.13 -10.74
CA HIS A 8 -16.53 8.87 -10.89
C HIS A 8 -18.05 9.11 -10.79
N MET A 9 -18.83 8.52 -11.70
CA MET A 9 -20.26 8.73 -11.83
C MET A 9 -21.07 7.77 -10.95
N SER A 10 -20.47 6.68 -10.51
CA SER A 10 -21.09 5.65 -9.66
C SER A 10 -20.27 5.43 -8.39
N LEU A 11 -20.95 4.95 -7.35
CA LEU A 11 -20.27 4.43 -6.16
C LEU A 11 -19.44 3.19 -6.53
N PRO A 12 -18.28 2.97 -5.87
CA PRO A 12 -17.50 1.76 -6.08
C PRO A 12 -18.26 0.53 -5.59
N GLU A 13 -18.01 -0.60 -6.23
CA GLU A 13 -18.41 -1.91 -5.72
C GLU A 13 -17.46 -2.28 -4.57
N MET A 14 -18.02 -2.70 -3.43
CA MET A 14 -17.26 -3.02 -2.22
C MET A 14 -17.25 -4.53 -1.98
N TYR A 15 -16.09 -5.04 -1.58
CA TYR A 15 -15.87 -6.47 -1.36
C TYR A 15 -15.10 -6.71 -0.06
N SER A 16 -15.33 -7.90 0.50
CA SER A 16 -14.53 -8.47 1.59
C SER A 16 -14.12 -9.87 1.18
N LEU A 17 -12.84 -10.17 1.26
CA LEU A 17 -12.26 -11.46 0.85
C LEU A 17 -11.48 -12.07 1.99
N ASP A 18 -11.87 -13.26 2.43
CA ASP A 18 -11.10 -14.03 3.39
C ASP A 18 -9.82 -14.52 2.71
N VAL A 19 -8.69 -14.02 3.18
CA VAL A 19 -7.37 -14.36 2.63
C VAL A 19 -6.68 -15.48 3.40
N ASP A 20 -7.08 -15.70 4.63
CA ASP A 20 -6.75 -16.87 5.44
C ASP A 20 -7.82 -17.03 6.56
N LYS A 21 -7.57 -17.94 7.52
CA LYS A 21 -8.52 -18.23 8.61
C LYS A 21 -8.77 -17.04 9.56
N ASP A 22 -7.83 -16.09 9.61
CA ASP A 22 -7.83 -15.00 10.60
C ASP A 22 -8.01 -13.62 9.96
N ASN A 23 -7.79 -13.48 8.65
CA ASN A 23 -7.72 -12.19 7.98
C ASN A 23 -8.69 -12.08 6.79
N THR A 24 -9.44 -10.99 6.77
CA THR A 24 -10.33 -10.58 5.67
C THR A 24 -9.87 -9.25 5.10
N ILE A 25 -9.63 -9.18 3.81
CA ILE A 25 -9.20 -7.96 3.11
C ILE A 25 -10.42 -7.26 2.53
N TYR A 26 -10.56 -5.98 2.86
CA TYR A 26 -11.52 -5.07 2.23
C TYR A 26 -10.93 -4.46 0.96
N PHE A 27 -11.71 -4.42 -0.12
CA PHE A 27 -11.32 -3.73 -1.34
C PHE A 27 -12.52 -3.15 -2.10
N GLU A 28 -12.25 -2.15 -2.92
CA GLU A 28 -13.22 -1.46 -3.75
C GLU A 28 -12.82 -1.57 -5.24
N VAL A 29 -13.84 -1.68 -6.09
CA VAL A 29 -13.67 -1.69 -7.55
C VAL A 29 -14.51 -0.58 -8.16
N SER A 30 -13.92 0.24 -9.04
CA SER A 30 -14.63 1.32 -9.71
C SER A 30 -14.17 1.51 -11.14
N GLY A 31 -14.99 2.19 -11.95
CA GLY A 31 -14.70 2.52 -13.35
C GLY A 31 -15.26 1.51 -14.34
N LYS A 32 -14.62 1.39 -15.51
CA LYS A 32 -15.12 0.59 -16.62
C LYS A 32 -15.02 -0.91 -16.33
N LYS A 33 -16.13 -1.65 -16.37
CA LYS A 33 -16.21 -3.09 -16.08
C LYS A 33 -15.13 -3.91 -16.83
N ASN A 34 -14.97 -3.63 -18.13
CA ASN A 34 -13.97 -4.28 -18.99
C ASN A 34 -12.80 -3.33 -19.31
N GLY A 35 -12.53 -2.36 -18.44
CA GLY A 35 -11.42 -1.42 -18.58
C GLY A 35 -10.08 -2.06 -18.23
N ILE A 36 -9.02 -1.30 -18.44
CA ILE A 36 -7.64 -1.71 -18.10
C ILE A 36 -7.55 -1.82 -16.57
N PRO A 37 -7.26 -3.01 -16.03
CA PRO A 37 -7.19 -3.18 -14.58
C PRO A 37 -5.97 -2.44 -14.01
N VAL A 38 -6.19 -1.69 -12.93
CA VAL A 38 -5.14 -0.99 -12.19
C VAL A 38 -5.34 -1.19 -10.69
N PHE A 39 -4.30 -1.66 -10.00
CA PHE A 39 -4.29 -1.85 -8.56
C PHE A 39 -3.51 -0.71 -7.90
N PHE A 40 -4.12 -0.08 -6.92
CA PHE A 40 -3.49 0.94 -6.10
C PHE A 40 -3.12 0.37 -4.74
N VAL A 41 -1.83 0.38 -4.44
CA VAL A 41 -1.26 -0.13 -3.18
C VAL A 41 -0.89 1.05 -2.31
N HIS A 42 -1.61 1.22 -1.19
CA HIS A 42 -1.34 2.30 -0.26
C HIS A 42 -0.01 2.14 0.48
N GLY A 43 0.52 3.25 0.94
CA GLY A 43 1.74 3.31 1.74
C GLY A 43 1.47 3.15 3.24
N GLY A 44 2.43 3.51 4.01
CA GLY A 44 2.51 3.41 5.46
C GLY A 44 3.88 2.86 5.85
N PRO A 45 3.96 1.63 6.40
CA PRO A 45 2.90 0.66 6.72
C PRO A 45 1.78 1.23 7.60
N GLY A 46 0.59 0.61 7.56
CA GLY A 46 -0.54 1.02 8.40
C GLY A 46 -1.43 2.13 7.82
N GLY A 47 -1.22 2.53 6.55
CA GLY A 47 -2.13 3.43 5.84
C GLY A 47 -3.47 2.76 5.51
N HIS A 48 -4.30 3.45 4.73
CA HIS A 48 -5.55 2.89 4.22
C HIS A 48 -5.93 3.52 2.89
N CYS A 49 -6.83 2.88 2.17
CA CYS A 49 -7.42 3.42 0.97
C CYS A 49 -8.63 4.32 1.29
N ARG A 50 -8.85 5.29 0.41
CA ARG A 50 -10.02 6.15 0.40
C ARG A 50 -10.65 6.05 -0.98
N SER A 51 -11.97 6.12 -1.06
CA SER A 51 -12.68 6.03 -2.35
C SER A 51 -12.24 7.12 -3.33
N GLU A 52 -11.73 8.26 -2.83
CA GLU A 52 -11.15 9.32 -3.67
C GLU A 52 -9.90 8.87 -4.43
N HIS A 53 -9.21 7.81 -4.02
CA HIS A 53 -8.08 7.27 -4.79
C HIS A 53 -8.53 6.74 -6.17
N HIS A 54 -9.78 6.35 -6.33
CA HIS A 54 -10.33 6.03 -7.65
C HIS A 54 -10.25 7.21 -8.62
N SER A 55 -10.35 8.45 -8.11
CA SER A 55 -10.27 9.68 -8.92
C SER A 55 -8.90 9.92 -9.58
N LEU A 56 -7.88 9.14 -9.23
CA LEU A 56 -6.59 9.13 -9.91
C LEU A 56 -6.69 8.50 -11.31
N PHE A 57 -7.72 7.70 -11.57
CA PHE A 57 -7.90 6.89 -12.77
C PHE A 57 -9.10 7.36 -13.58
N ASN A 58 -8.92 7.52 -14.88
CA ASN A 58 -10.04 7.85 -15.77
C ASN A 58 -11.01 6.64 -15.83
N PRO A 59 -12.26 6.81 -15.32
CA PRO A 59 -13.22 5.71 -15.26
C PRO A 59 -13.72 5.21 -16.63
N GLU A 60 -13.45 5.95 -17.71
CA GLU A 60 -13.79 5.50 -19.06
C GLU A 60 -12.78 4.51 -19.64
N PHE A 61 -11.58 4.43 -19.06
CA PHE A 61 -10.50 3.55 -19.54
C PHE A 61 -10.13 2.47 -18.52
N PHE A 62 -10.12 2.81 -17.22
CA PHE A 62 -9.61 1.93 -16.18
C PHE A 62 -10.71 1.23 -15.39
N LYS A 63 -10.38 0.03 -14.94
CA LYS A 63 -11.02 -0.68 -13.84
C LYS A 63 -10.08 -0.58 -12.64
N SER A 64 -10.33 0.37 -11.75
CA SER A 64 -9.48 0.62 -10.59
C SER A 64 -9.88 -0.27 -9.42
N VAL A 65 -8.88 -0.89 -8.81
CA VAL A 65 -8.97 -1.71 -7.60
C VAL A 65 -8.13 -1.07 -6.53
N ILE A 66 -8.74 -0.70 -5.41
CA ILE A 66 -8.05 -0.21 -4.22
C ILE A 66 -8.40 -1.13 -3.06
N PHE A 67 -7.49 -1.38 -2.15
CA PHE A 67 -7.68 -2.31 -1.03
C PHE A 67 -6.95 -1.84 0.21
N ASP A 68 -7.47 -2.21 1.37
CA ASP A 68 -6.82 -2.02 2.65
C ASP A 68 -5.97 -3.25 2.98
N GLN A 69 -4.69 -3.06 3.27
CA GLN A 69 -3.79 -4.14 3.68
C GLN A 69 -4.23 -4.75 5.02
N ARG A 70 -3.69 -5.90 5.40
CA ARG A 70 -3.97 -6.57 6.69
C ARG A 70 -3.82 -5.59 7.86
N GLY A 71 -4.74 -5.65 8.79
CA GLY A 71 -4.77 -4.79 9.97
C GLY A 71 -5.07 -3.32 9.70
N CYS A 72 -5.31 -2.92 8.44
CA CYS A 72 -5.49 -1.54 8.03
C CYS A 72 -6.93 -1.24 7.62
N GLY A 73 -7.34 0.01 7.78
CA GLY A 73 -8.59 0.55 7.28
C GLY A 73 -9.82 -0.27 7.66
N LYS A 74 -10.51 -0.81 6.67
CA LYS A 74 -11.71 -1.65 6.82
C LYS A 74 -11.41 -3.15 6.77
N SER A 75 -10.14 -3.55 6.52
CA SER A 75 -9.72 -4.95 6.64
C SER A 75 -9.74 -5.42 8.09
N THR A 76 -10.08 -6.67 8.30
CA THR A 76 -10.23 -7.24 9.65
C THR A 76 -9.34 -8.46 9.89
N PRO A 77 -8.88 -8.65 11.15
CA PRO A 77 -9.07 -7.81 12.34
C PRO A 77 -8.28 -6.49 12.26
N TYR A 78 -8.91 -5.38 12.65
CA TYR A 78 -8.27 -4.07 12.63
C TYR A 78 -7.09 -4.01 13.61
N ARG A 79 -5.95 -3.43 13.18
CA ARG A 79 -4.68 -3.34 13.93
C ARG A 79 -4.05 -4.69 14.29
N SER A 80 -4.51 -5.78 13.67
CA SER A 80 -3.88 -7.08 13.87
C SER A 80 -2.50 -7.14 13.20
N LEU A 81 -1.54 -7.73 13.91
CA LEU A 81 -0.23 -8.08 13.38
C LEU A 81 -0.15 -9.56 12.98
N SER A 82 -1.22 -10.34 13.22
CA SER A 82 -1.25 -11.76 12.88
C SER A 82 -1.09 -11.98 11.39
N GLY A 83 -0.01 -12.67 11.00
CA GLY A 83 0.31 -12.92 9.60
C GLY A 83 0.57 -11.66 8.78
N ASN A 84 0.79 -10.50 9.41
CA ASN A 84 1.03 -9.23 8.72
C ASN A 84 2.53 -9.08 8.40
N ASN A 85 2.97 -9.77 7.35
CA ASN A 85 4.32 -9.72 6.82
C ASN A 85 4.29 -9.48 5.30
N THR A 86 5.42 -9.11 4.73
CA THR A 86 5.54 -8.73 3.31
C THR A 86 5.08 -9.85 2.37
N GLU A 87 5.40 -11.10 2.68
CA GLU A 87 5.06 -12.26 1.87
C GLU A 87 3.54 -12.44 1.77
N ASN A 88 2.86 -12.38 2.90
CA ASN A 88 1.41 -12.52 2.97
C ASN A 88 0.68 -11.33 2.31
N LEU A 89 1.21 -10.11 2.46
CA LEU A 89 0.66 -8.92 1.78
C LEU A 89 0.75 -9.03 0.26
N VAL A 90 1.82 -9.63 -0.25
CA VAL A 90 1.97 -9.92 -1.69
C VAL A 90 0.97 -10.99 -2.14
N GLU A 91 0.76 -12.04 -1.33
CA GLU A 91 -0.25 -13.07 -1.59
C GLU A 91 -1.68 -12.52 -1.59
N ASP A 92 -1.96 -11.55 -0.73
CA ASP A 92 -3.28 -10.90 -0.68
C ASP A 92 -3.59 -10.16 -1.98
N ILE A 93 -2.60 -9.48 -2.57
CA ILE A 93 -2.75 -8.86 -3.90
C ILE A 93 -3.09 -9.92 -4.96
N GLU A 94 -2.41 -11.07 -4.92
CA GLU A 94 -2.67 -12.18 -5.84
C GLU A 94 -4.06 -12.77 -5.65
N LYS A 95 -4.52 -12.94 -4.41
CA LYS A 95 -5.87 -13.44 -4.10
C LYS A 95 -6.96 -12.48 -4.60
N ILE A 96 -6.78 -11.16 -4.45
CA ILE A 96 -7.71 -10.17 -5.00
C ILE A 96 -7.73 -10.24 -6.53
N ARG A 97 -6.55 -10.34 -7.19
CA ARG A 97 -6.44 -10.50 -8.64
C ARG A 97 -7.21 -11.74 -9.13
N ASP A 98 -7.01 -12.87 -8.46
CA ASP A 98 -7.62 -14.14 -8.83
C ASP A 98 -9.14 -14.12 -8.59
N PHE A 99 -9.60 -13.60 -7.46
CA PHE A 99 -11.02 -13.39 -7.15
C PHE A 99 -11.71 -12.58 -8.25
N LEU A 100 -11.07 -11.51 -8.73
CA LEU A 100 -11.59 -10.66 -9.80
C LEU A 100 -11.36 -11.25 -11.21
N LYS A 101 -10.70 -12.43 -11.33
CA LYS A 101 -10.36 -13.11 -12.59
C LYS A 101 -9.59 -12.22 -13.55
N ILE A 102 -8.70 -11.38 -13.01
CA ILE A 102 -7.86 -10.47 -13.78
C ILE A 102 -6.60 -11.21 -14.22
N LYS A 103 -6.32 -11.25 -15.52
CA LYS A 103 -5.11 -11.91 -16.06
C LYS A 103 -3.85 -11.07 -15.85
N LYS A 104 -3.93 -9.78 -16.21
CA LYS A 104 -2.83 -8.81 -16.08
C LYS A 104 -3.38 -7.47 -15.64
N PHE A 105 -2.56 -6.72 -14.89
CA PHE A 105 -2.96 -5.40 -14.41
C PHE A 105 -1.77 -4.44 -14.30
N PHE A 106 -2.07 -3.16 -14.22
CA PHE A 106 -1.12 -2.13 -13.82
C PHE A 106 -1.09 -2.06 -12.30
N ILE A 107 0.09 -1.99 -11.70
CA ILE A 107 0.23 -1.81 -10.26
C ILE A 107 0.86 -0.46 -9.96
N ILE A 108 0.25 0.27 -9.03
CA ILE A 108 0.70 1.59 -8.60
C ILE A 108 0.93 1.55 -7.10
N GLY A 109 2.14 1.88 -6.67
CA GLY A 109 2.49 1.91 -5.25
C GLY A 109 3.25 3.17 -4.87
N GLY A 110 2.98 3.66 -3.67
CA GLY A 110 3.70 4.81 -3.09
C GLY A 110 4.30 4.47 -1.74
N SER A 111 5.57 4.90 -1.48
CA SER A 111 6.27 4.62 -0.23
C SER A 111 6.31 3.11 0.04
N TRP A 112 5.84 2.63 1.19
CA TRP A 112 5.69 1.20 1.48
C TRP A 112 4.92 0.43 0.37
N GLY A 113 3.91 1.05 -0.23
CA GLY A 113 3.19 0.46 -1.37
C GLY A 113 4.08 0.25 -2.60
N ALA A 114 5.15 1.03 -2.78
CA ALA A 114 6.13 0.81 -3.85
C ALA A 114 6.95 -0.45 -3.58
N THR A 115 7.33 -0.69 -2.31
CA THR A 115 8.00 -1.94 -1.89
C THR A 115 7.15 -3.16 -2.21
N LEU A 116 5.86 -3.12 -1.83
CA LEU A 116 4.94 -4.22 -2.10
C LEU A 116 4.70 -4.44 -3.60
N ALA A 117 4.54 -3.34 -4.37
CA ALA A 117 4.37 -3.43 -5.82
C ALA A 117 5.59 -4.08 -6.51
N LEU A 118 6.81 -3.74 -6.09
CA LEU A 118 8.04 -4.36 -6.58
C LEU A 118 8.13 -5.84 -6.17
N LYS A 119 7.87 -6.16 -4.92
CA LYS A 119 7.87 -7.55 -4.43
C LYS A 119 6.85 -8.41 -5.18
N TYR A 120 5.64 -7.88 -5.40
CA TYR A 120 4.62 -8.55 -6.21
C TYR A 120 5.11 -8.79 -7.65
N ALA A 121 5.67 -7.77 -8.30
CA ALA A 121 6.14 -7.88 -9.67
C ALA A 121 7.30 -8.88 -9.84
N LEU A 122 8.18 -8.97 -8.85
CA LEU A 122 9.25 -9.97 -8.83
C LEU A 122 8.70 -11.39 -8.68
N LYS A 123 7.67 -11.57 -7.85
CA LYS A 123 7.07 -12.89 -7.61
C LYS A 123 6.13 -13.33 -8.74
N TYR A 124 5.35 -12.40 -9.29
CA TYR A 124 4.32 -12.65 -10.31
C TYR A 124 4.52 -11.81 -11.59
N PRO A 125 5.69 -11.86 -12.24
CA PRO A 125 6.01 -10.97 -13.37
C PRO A 125 5.06 -11.13 -14.56
N LYS A 126 4.47 -12.32 -14.74
CA LYS A 126 3.53 -12.61 -15.84
C LYS A 126 2.18 -11.92 -15.66
N ASN A 127 1.84 -11.50 -14.44
CA ASN A 127 0.56 -10.87 -14.09
C ASN A 127 0.62 -9.34 -14.20
N ILE A 128 1.80 -8.77 -14.40
CA ILE A 128 2.02 -7.33 -14.47
C ILE A 128 2.11 -6.86 -15.92
N SER A 129 1.37 -5.79 -16.25
CA SER A 129 1.46 -5.07 -17.53
C SER A 129 2.33 -3.83 -17.44
N ALA A 130 2.28 -3.11 -16.32
CA ALA A 130 3.13 -1.94 -16.04
C ALA A 130 3.17 -1.68 -14.53
N ILE A 131 4.22 -0.98 -14.11
CA ILE A 131 4.43 -0.56 -12.71
C ILE A 131 4.64 0.94 -12.69
N LEU A 132 3.95 1.62 -11.77
CA LEU A 132 4.20 3.03 -11.45
C LEU A 132 4.55 3.13 -9.97
N LEU A 133 5.72 3.66 -9.67
CA LEU A 133 6.21 3.83 -8.32
C LEU A 133 6.34 5.32 -7.98
N ARG A 134 5.87 5.70 -6.82
CA ARG A 134 5.98 7.06 -6.28
C ARG A 134 6.67 7.02 -4.93
N SER A 135 7.59 7.98 -4.67
CA SER A 135 8.34 8.02 -3.42
C SER A 135 8.90 6.63 -3.09
N VAL A 136 9.72 6.13 -4.01
CA VAL A 136 10.24 4.75 -3.93
C VAL A 136 10.93 4.54 -2.60
N PHE A 137 10.54 3.48 -1.91
CA PHE A 137 11.13 3.01 -0.67
C PHE A 137 11.41 1.52 -0.82
N LEU A 138 12.66 1.11 -0.69
CA LEU A 138 13.09 -0.28 -0.86
C LEU A 138 13.20 -1.03 0.47
N GLY A 139 13.11 -0.30 1.59
CA GLY A 139 13.24 -0.85 2.93
C GLY A 139 14.69 -1.23 3.27
N THR A 140 15.67 -0.58 2.66
CA THR A 140 17.07 -0.76 3.00
C THR A 140 17.39 -0.09 4.34
N MET A 141 18.40 -0.60 5.07
CA MET A 141 18.81 0.02 6.33
C MET A 141 19.22 1.49 6.15
N ASN A 142 19.87 1.83 5.03
CA ASN A 142 20.21 3.22 4.73
C ASN A 142 18.97 4.13 4.60
N GLU A 143 17.89 3.64 3.98
CA GLU A 143 16.64 4.40 3.88
C GLU A 143 15.94 4.51 5.23
N ILE A 144 16.00 3.46 6.05
CA ILE A 144 15.45 3.45 7.41
C ILE A 144 16.22 4.43 8.28
N ASP A 145 17.56 4.37 8.29
CA ASP A 145 18.42 5.32 9.00
C ASP A 145 18.18 6.76 8.55
N TRP A 146 18.03 6.97 7.23
CA TRP A 146 17.68 8.29 6.71
C TRP A 146 16.32 8.77 7.21
N ALA A 147 15.29 7.92 7.13
CA ALA A 147 13.93 8.30 7.48
C ALA A 147 13.74 8.58 8.98
N PHE A 148 14.39 7.80 9.85
CA PHE A 148 14.14 7.86 11.29
C PHE A 148 15.26 8.54 12.09
N ILE A 149 16.48 8.65 11.56
CA ILE A 149 17.63 9.22 12.28
C ILE A 149 18.19 10.44 11.56
N ASN A 150 18.80 10.25 10.37
CA ASN A 150 19.59 11.28 9.72
C ASN A 150 18.75 12.44 9.18
N GLY A 151 17.64 12.16 8.52
CA GLY A 151 16.72 13.18 8.02
C GLY A 151 16.10 14.01 9.15
N PRO A 152 15.46 13.40 10.18
CA PRO A 152 14.93 14.12 11.33
C PRO A 152 15.97 14.98 12.06
N LYS A 153 17.19 14.52 12.23
CA LYS A 153 18.30 15.33 12.80
C LYS A 153 18.54 16.63 12.04
N ILE A 154 18.41 16.57 10.70
CA ILE A 154 18.66 17.74 9.83
C ILE A 154 17.45 18.68 9.80
N PHE A 155 16.25 18.14 9.58
CA PHE A 155 15.06 18.94 9.31
C PHE A 155 14.29 19.39 10.55
N ALA A 156 14.41 18.64 11.66
CA ALA A 156 13.71 18.91 12.91
C ALA A 156 14.55 18.57 14.15
N PRO A 157 15.75 19.16 14.33
CA PRO A 157 16.73 18.70 15.32
C PRO A 157 16.18 18.72 16.76
N LYS A 158 15.45 19.78 17.15
CA LYS A 158 14.87 19.89 18.49
C LYS A 158 13.80 18.82 18.78
N LEU A 159 12.95 18.51 17.78
CA LEU A 159 11.95 17.45 17.92
C LEU A 159 12.61 16.08 17.93
N PHE A 160 13.64 15.90 17.11
CA PHE A 160 14.40 14.67 17.09
C PHE A 160 15.10 14.40 18.42
N GLU A 161 15.71 15.42 19.05
CA GLU A 161 16.34 15.30 20.36
C GLU A 161 15.36 14.81 21.43
N ILE A 162 14.14 15.34 21.45
CA ILE A 162 13.08 14.89 22.37
C ILE A 162 12.68 13.43 22.07
N PHE A 163 12.54 13.08 20.80
CA PHE A 163 12.10 11.76 20.38
C PHE A 163 13.17 10.68 20.57
N SER A 164 14.45 11.04 20.36
CA SER A 164 15.57 10.09 20.32
C SER A 164 16.35 9.99 21.64
N ASN A 165 15.90 10.67 22.70
CA ASN A 165 16.63 10.76 23.98
C ASN A 165 17.05 9.40 24.59
N THR A 166 16.77 8.29 23.91
CA THR A 166 17.02 6.93 24.40
C THR A 166 17.57 5.99 23.33
N ALA A 167 17.83 6.44 22.10
CA ALA A 167 18.21 5.56 21.00
C ALA A 167 19.45 6.04 20.24
N ASP A 168 20.41 5.14 20.01
CA ASP A 168 21.67 5.44 19.32
C ASP A 168 21.57 5.28 17.80
N ASN A 169 20.64 4.44 17.31
CA ASN A 169 20.43 4.13 15.89
C ASN A 169 18.96 3.80 15.60
N ALA A 170 18.62 3.60 14.32
CA ALA A 170 17.23 3.34 13.90
C ALA A 170 16.68 2.02 14.44
N GLU A 171 17.48 0.98 14.53
CA GLU A 171 17.05 -0.32 15.03
C GLU A 171 16.71 -0.25 16.52
N ASP A 172 17.55 0.41 17.32
CA ASP A 172 17.32 0.67 18.74
C ASP A 172 16.10 1.58 18.95
N LEU A 173 15.93 2.62 18.11
CA LEU A 173 14.78 3.52 18.15
C LEU A 173 13.47 2.76 17.87
N ILE A 174 13.46 1.91 16.86
CA ILE A 174 12.30 1.11 16.49
C ILE A 174 11.96 0.12 17.61
N SER A 175 12.97 -0.58 18.16
CA SER A 175 12.79 -1.51 19.28
C SER A 175 12.16 -0.82 20.49
N LYS A 176 12.71 0.30 20.90
CA LYS A 176 12.20 1.08 22.06
C LYS A 176 10.83 1.73 21.82
N TYR A 177 10.42 1.89 20.58
CA TYR A 177 9.08 2.37 20.25
C TYR A 177 8.00 1.31 20.46
N TYR A 178 8.38 0.02 20.44
CA TYR A 178 7.46 -1.12 20.69
C TYR A 178 7.31 -1.49 22.16
N ASP A 179 8.19 -1.06 23.03
CA ASP A 179 8.14 -1.25 24.48
C ASP A 179 7.30 -0.14 25.18
#